data_d9d6c97845e45140eb5821eab06de8e8
#
_entry.id   d9d6c97845e45140eb5821eab06de8e8
#
_cell.length_a   1.000
_cell.length_b   1.000
_cell.length_c   1.000
_cell.angle_alpha   90.00
_cell.angle_beta   90.00
_cell.angle_gamma   90.00
#
_symmetry.space_group_name_H-M   'P 1'
#
loop_
_entity.id
_entity.type
_entity.pdbx_description
1 polymer ?
#
loop_
_entity_poly.entity_id
_entity_poly.type
_entity_poly.pdbx_seq_one_letter_code
_entity_poly.pdbx_strand_id
1 'polypeptide(L)'
;GEDTLSLHDALPISALTRLAAFIEHDIANYDSARDVPSLHDNLGATSRLSPYLAVGLISPRLCYLRAQQYWQNATEQAHDTAVFRWLSELAWRDFYYDVIVNRPDIVKGQAFLTALDQQVGWRYDTADFAMWCQGRTGVPLVDAAMRCLNATGFMHNRLRMVVAMYLSKNLLIDWRWGEAYFMQQLVDGDFASNNGGWQWSASIGTDAQPYFRVMNPFSQAQTHDSEAKFIKHWLPELA
;
A
#
# COMPACT_ATOMS: atom_id res chain seq x y z
N GLY A 1 13.65 -15.72 -9.36
CA GLY A 1 12.94 -16.08 -10.54
C GLY A 1 11.56 -15.52 -10.51
N GLU A 2 10.92 -15.10 -11.43
CA GLU A 2 9.57 -15.12 -12.01
C GLU A 2 8.37 -14.79 -11.11
N ASP A 3 8.34 -13.60 -10.51
CA ASP A 3 7.09 -13.01 -10.02
C ASP A 3 6.70 -11.72 -10.76
N THR A 4 7.14 -11.56 -12.00
CA THR A 4 6.52 -10.61 -12.92
C THR A 4 5.15 -11.15 -13.30
N LEU A 5 4.08 -10.37 -13.02
CA LEU A 5 2.74 -10.66 -13.51
C LEU A 5 2.83 -10.96 -15.02
N SER A 6 2.65 -12.23 -15.38
CA SER A 6 2.62 -12.61 -16.80
C SER A 6 1.36 -12.01 -17.46
N LEU A 7 1.36 -11.83 -18.77
CA LEU A 7 0.16 -11.44 -19.52
C LEU A 7 -1.04 -12.37 -19.23
N HIS A 8 -0.77 -13.61 -18.82
CA HIS A 8 -1.78 -14.59 -18.41
C HIS A 8 -2.46 -14.20 -17.09
N ASP A 9 -1.74 -13.55 -16.17
CA ASP A 9 -2.30 -13.08 -14.90
C ASP A 9 -3.16 -11.82 -15.05
N ALA A 10 -3.07 -11.14 -16.17
CA ALA A 10 -3.84 -9.95 -16.50
C ALA A 10 -5.24 -10.23 -17.08
N LEU A 11 -5.64 -11.49 -17.27
CA LEU A 11 -6.95 -11.84 -17.81
C LEU A 11 -8.05 -11.73 -16.74
N PRO A 12 -9.29 -11.29 -17.10
CA PRO A 12 -10.42 -11.23 -16.16
C PRO A 12 -10.68 -12.55 -15.44
N ILE A 13 -10.42 -13.68 -16.10
CA ILE A 13 -10.59 -15.02 -15.54
C ILE A 13 -9.63 -15.24 -14.35
N SER A 14 -8.39 -14.78 -14.46
CA SER A 14 -7.39 -14.87 -13.37
C SER A 14 -7.80 -14.02 -12.17
N ALA A 15 -8.36 -12.83 -12.40
CA ALA A 15 -8.88 -11.97 -11.34
C ALA A 15 -10.05 -12.64 -10.59
N LEU A 16 -10.98 -13.27 -11.31
CA LEU A 16 -12.11 -13.99 -10.72
C LEU A 16 -11.67 -15.23 -9.94
N THR A 17 -10.74 -15.99 -10.49
CA THR A 17 -10.16 -17.18 -9.83
C THR A 17 -9.45 -16.77 -8.54
N ARG A 18 -8.66 -15.69 -8.57
CA ARG A 18 -7.98 -15.15 -7.39
C ARG A 18 -8.95 -14.66 -6.33
N LEU A 19 -10.02 -13.94 -6.74
CA LEU A 19 -11.07 -13.49 -5.81
C LEU A 19 -11.75 -14.68 -5.15
N ALA A 20 -12.10 -15.71 -5.93
CA ALA A 20 -12.74 -16.92 -5.41
C ALA A 20 -11.84 -17.64 -4.40
N ALA A 21 -10.57 -17.88 -4.74
CA ALA A 21 -9.61 -18.53 -3.86
C ALA A 21 -9.38 -17.74 -2.56
N PHE A 22 -9.26 -16.40 -2.66
CA PHE A 22 -9.10 -15.56 -1.48
C PHE A 22 -10.31 -15.63 -0.55
N ILE A 23 -11.54 -15.56 -1.10
CA ILE A 23 -12.76 -15.63 -0.29
C ILE A 23 -12.94 -17.01 0.33
N GLU A 24 -12.58 -18.07 -0.39
CA GLU A 24 -12.78 -19.44 0.09
C GLU A 24 -11.77 -19.84 1.19
N HIS A 25 -10.51 -19.38 1.08
CA HIS A 25 -9.45 -19.92 1.91
C HIS A 25 -8.81 -18.89 2.86
N ASP A 26 -8.81 -17.59 2.53
CA ASP A 26 -7.91 -16.63 3.16
C ASP A 26 -8.61 -15.47 3.86
N ILE A 27 -9.81 -15.07 3.42
CA ILE A 27 -10.50 -13.87 3.91
C ILE A 27 -10.77 -13.93 5.42
N ALA A 28 -11.00 -15.13 5.97
CA ALA A 28 -11.24 -15.35 7.39
C ALA A 28 -10.05 -14.94 8.27
N ASN A 29 -8.83 -15.02 7.74
CA ASN A 29 -7.59 -14.70 8.44
C ASN A 29 -7.03 -13.32 8.07
N TYR A 30 -7.72 -12.56 7.23
CA TYR A 30 -7.21 -11.32 6.68
C TYR A 30 -6.82 -10.30 7.75
N ASP A 31 -7.58 -10.14 8.81
CA ASP A 31 -7.32 -9.15 9.87
C ASP A 31 -5.98 -9.39 10.59
N SER A 32 -5.62 -10.64 10.85
CA SER A 32 -4.38 -11.00 11.54
C SER A 32 -3.16 -11.08 10.61
N ALA A 33 -3.37 -11.46 9.35
CA ALA A 33 -2.28 -11.74 8.42
C ALA A 33 -1.86 -10.51 7.57
N ARG A 34 -2.78 -9.57 7.35
CA ARG A 34 -2.59 -8.46 6.40
C ARG A 34 -1.41 -7.54 6.68
N ASP A 35 -0.98 -7.44 7.93
CA ASP A 35 0.05 -6.47 8.34
C ASP A 35 1.46 -7.07 8.42
N VAL A 36 1.65 -8.34 8.04
CA VAL A 36 2.94 -9.04 8.10
C VAL A 36 3.59 -9.11 6.72
N PRO A 37 4.59 -8.27 6.40
CA PRO A 37 5.22 -8.22 5.08
C PRO A 37 5.88 -9.52 4.64
N SER A 38 6.44 -10.29 5.58
CA SER A 38 7.07 -11.59 5.29
C SER A 38 6.10 -12.64 4.75
N LEU A 39 4.79 -12.45 4.94
CA LEU A 39 3.75 -13.28 4.36
C LEU A 39 3.36 -12.83 2.96
N HIS A 40 3.98 -11.77 2.43
CA HIS A 40 3.66 -11.23 1.13
C HIS A 40 3.87 -12.24 -0.01
N ASP A 41 4.85 -13.10 0.08
CA ASP A 41 5.08 -14.19 -0.89
C ASP A 41 4.04 -15.31 -0.75
N ASN A 42 3.35 -15.37 0.38
CA ASN A 42 2.18 -16.23 0.57
C ASN A 42 0.93 -15.49 0.06
N LEU A 43 0.33 -15.99 -1.00
CA LEU A 43 -0.87 -15.42 -1.62
C LEU A 43 -2.03 -15.27 -0.63
N GLY A 44 -2.08 -16.08 0.43
CA GLY A 44 -3.08 -16.04 1.47
C GLY A 44 -3.01 -14.85 2.44
N ALA A 45 -1.92 -14.10 2.48
CA ALA A 45 -1.80 -12.94 3.38
C ALA A 45 -2.67 -11.76 2.92
N THR A 46 -2.80 -11.55 1.60
CA THR A 46 -3.63 -10.49 1.00
C THR A 46 -4.30 -10.99 -0.28
N SER A 47 -5.39 -10.34 -0.69
CA SER A 47 -6.11 -10.74 -1.91
C SER A 47 -5.30 -10.56 -3.20
N ARG A 48 -4.33 -9.65 -3.21
CA ARG A 48 -3.56 -9.23 -4.39
C ARG A 48 -4.43 -8.85 -5.60
N LEU A 49 -5.59 -8.28 -5.34
CA LEU A 49 -6.53 -7.84 -6.39
C LEU A 49 -6.26 -6.42 -6.86
N SER A 50 -5.36 -5.68 -6.20
CA SER A 50 -5.09 -4.27 -6.53
C SER A 50 -4.69 -4.04 -7.99
N PRO A 51 -3.84 -4.85 -8.66
CA PRO A 51 -3.53 -4.65 -10.06
C PRO A 51 -4.76 -4.80 -10.97
N TYR A 52 -5.61 -5.78 -10.68
CA TYR A 52 -6.83 -6.02 -11.45
C TYR A 52 -7.89 -4.92 -11.24
N LEU A 53 -7.97 -4.39 -10.01
CA LEU A 53 -8.84 -3.26 -9.69
C LEU A 53 -8.36 -1.96 -10.33
N ALA A 54 -7.03 -1.73 -10.38
CA ALA A 54 -6.44 -0.52 -10.94
C ALA A 54 -6.74 -0.38 -12.43
N VAL A 55 -6.70 -1.49 -13.17
CA VAL A 55 -6.96 -1.49 -14.64
C VAL A 55 -8.40 -1.88 -14.99
N GLY A 56 -9.28 -2.05 -13.99
CA GLY A 56 -10.71 -2.33 -14.22
C GLY A 56 -11.03 -3.74 -14.70
N LEU A 57 -10.13 -4.70 -14.56
CA LEU A 57 -10.37 -6.11 -14.92
C LEU A 57 -11.36 -6.81 -13.98
N ILE A 58 -11.51 -6.30 -12.76
CA ILE A 58 -12.51 -6.72 -11.79
C ILE A 58 -13.16 -5.49 -11.14
N SER A 59 -14.46 -5.56 -10.88
CA SER A 59 -15.20 -4.48 -10.26
C SER A 59 -15.13 -4.55 -8.73
N PRO A 60 -14.91 -3.43 -8.00
CA PRO A 60 -15.04 -3.39 -6.54
C PRO A 60 -16.42 -3.87 -6.06
N ARG A 61 -17.48 -3.58 -6.81
CA ARG A 61 -18.84 -4.07 -6.49
C ARG A 61 -18.91 -5.58 -6.50
N LEU A 62 -18.28 -6.25 -7.47
CA LEU A 62 -18.25 -7.71 -7.53
C LEU A 62 -17.47 -8.27 -6.33
N CYS A 63 -16.34 -7.67 -5.99
CA CYS A 63 -15.56 -8.01 -4.81
C CYS A 63 -16.40 -7.90 -3.53
N TYR A 64 -17.11 -6.79 -3.36
CA TYR A 64 -18.03 -6.56 -2.23
C TYR A 64 -19.13 -7.62 -2.17
N LEU A 65 -19.85 -7.87 -3.28
CA LEU A 65 -20.94 -8.84 -3.33
C LEU A 65 -20.49 -10.26 -2.97
N ARG A 66 -19.32 -10.69 -3.46
CA ARG A 66 -18.77 -12.01 -3.16
C ARG A 66 -18.37 -12.15 -1.68
N ALA A 67 -17.76 -11.14 -1.12
CA ALA A 67 -17.42 -11.12 0.31
C ALA A 67 -18.67 -11.06 1.20
N GLN A 68 -19.69 -10.30 0.80
CA GLN A 68 -20.97 -10.23 1.51
C GLN A 68 -21.70 -11.58 1.49
N GLN A 69 -21.72 -12.29 0.36
CA GLN A 69 -22.29 -13.64 0.26
C GLN A 69 -21.56 -14.62 1.19
N TYR A 70 -20.22 -14.57 1.24
CA TYR A 70 -19.45 -15.36 2.19
C TYR A 70 -19.83 -15.03 3.63
N TRP A 71 -19.85 -13.74 3.98
CA TRP A 71 -20.17 -13.26 5.33
C TRP A 71 -21.55 -13.72 5.82
N GLN A 72 -22.59 -13.64 4.97
CA GLN A 72 -23.95 -14.08 5.30
C GLN A 72 -24.05 -15.58 5.56
N ASN A 73 -23.15 -16.38 4.98
CA ASN A 73 -23.13 -17.84 5.14
C ASN A 73 -22.13 -18.32 6.20
N ALA A 74 -21.29 -17.43 6.73
CA ALA A 74 -20.30 -17.78 7.75
C ALA A 74 -21.00 -18.01 9.11
N THR A 75 -20.60 -19.08 9.79
CA THR A 75 -21.17 -19.46 11.09
C THR A 75 -20.38 -18.96 12.28
N GLU A 76 -19.17 -18.44 12.05
CA GLU A 76 -18.24 -18.01 13.09
C GLU A 76 -18.11 -16.48 13.15
N GLN A 77 -18.36 -15.87 14.31
CA GLN A 77 -18.21 -14.44 14.56
C GLN A 77 -16.79 -13.89 14.33
N ALA A 78 -15.76 -14.73 14.47
CA ALA A 78 -14.38 -14.33 14.20
C ALA A 78 -14.17 -13.87 12.75
N HIS A 79 -14.93 -14.41 11.81
CA HIS A 79 -14.85 -14.04 10.39
C HIS A 79 -15.43 -12.64 10.12
N ASP A 80 -16.32 -12.14 10.97
CA ASP A 80 -16.97 -10.83 10.80
C ASP A 80 -15.93 -9.69 10.77
N THR A 81 -14.98 -9.71 11.69
CA THR A 81 -13.93 -8.68 11.77
C THR A 81 -13.02 -8.71 10.54
N ALA A 82 -12.60 -9.90 10.09
CA ALA A 82 -11.71 -10.06 8.96
C ALA A 82 -12.36 -9.63 7.64
N VAL A 83 -13.62 -10.06 7.41
CA VAL A 83 -14.40 -9.65 6.23
C VAL A 83 -14.65 -8.16 6.23
N PHE A 84 -15.09 -7.58 7.35
CA PHE A 84 -15.30 -6.15 7.49
C PHE A 84 -14.03 -5.36 7.22
N ARG A 85 -12.88 -5.84 7.74
CA ARG A 85 -11.58 -5.21 7.50
C ARG A 85 -11.24 -5.18 6.01
N TRP A 86 -11.44 -6.30 5.32
CA TRP A 86 -11.17 -6.34 3.87
C TRP A 86 -12.13 -5.46 3.07
N LEU A 87 -13.42 -5.45 3.42
CA LEU A 87 -14.40 -4.55 2.79
C LEU A 87 -14.08 -3.07 3.03
N SER A 88 -13.50 -2.74 4.19
CA SER A 88 -13.04 -1.38 4.48
C SER A 88 -11.94 -0.92 3.53
N GLU A 89 -11.08 -1.83 3.02
CA GLU A 89 -10.05 -1.47 2.03
C GLU A 89 -10.68 -1.09 0.67
N LEU A 90 -11.79 -1.73 0.28
CA LEU A 90 -12.55 -1.32 -0.91
C LEU A 90 -13.22 0.03 -0.69
N ALA A 91 -13.76 0.28 0.52
CA ALA A 91 -14.36 1.57 0.87
C ALA A 91 -13.32 2.70 0.88
N TRP A 92 -12.09 2.46 1.37
CA TRP A 92 -11.00 3.44 1.29
C TRP A 92 -10.66 3.81 -0.16
N ARG A 93 -10.67 2.84 -1.08
CA ARG A 93 -10.47 3.12 -2.50
C ARG A 93 -11.56 4.08 -3.02
N ASP A 94 -12.83 3.77 -2.77
CA ASP A 94 -13.95 4.60 -3.22
C ASP A 94 -13.90 6.00 -2.57
N PHE A 95 -13.53 6.09 -1.30
CA PHE A 95 -13.33 7.35 -0.59
C PHE A 95 -12.29 8.25 -1.28
N TYR A 96 -11.13 7.70 -1.68
CA TYR A 96 -10.12 8.51 -2.37
C TYR A 96 -10.57 8.95 -3.76
N TYR A 97 -11.36 8.15 -4.46
CA TYR A 97 -12.00 8.59 -5.71
C TYR A 97 -12.97 9.75 -5.48
N ASP A 98 -13.79 9.66 -4.42
CA ASP A 98 -14.71 10.75 -4.05
C ASP A 98 -13.95 12.05 -3.70
N VAL A 99 -12.84 11.93 -2.97
CA VAL A 99 -11.95 13.06 -2.70
C VAL A 99 -11.47 13.73 -3.99
N ILE A 100 -10.98 12.95 -4.96
CA ILE A 100 -10.47 13.50 -6.23
C ILE A 100 -11.60 14.18 -7.05
N VAL A 101 -12.79 13.58 -7.09
CA VAL A 101 -13.95 14.16 -7.79
C VAL A 101 -14.34 15.51 -7.19
N ASN A 102 -14.34 15.62 -5.87
CA ASN A 102 -14.73 16.84 -5.16
C ASN A 102 -13.59 17.87 -5.03
N ARG A 103 -12.34 17.45 -5.23
CA ARG A 103 -11.13 18.29 -5.15
C ARG A 103 -10.24 18.08 -6.38
N PRO A 104 -10.69 18.51 -7.57
CA PRO A 104 -9.94 18.34 -8.83
C PRO A 104 -8.62 19.11 -8.88
N ASP A 105 -8.40 20.06 -7.99
CA ASP A 105 -7.14 20.76 -7.79
C ASP A 105 -6.00 19.80 -7.34
N ILE A 106 -6.32 18.73 -6.64
CA ILE A 106 -5.37 17.70 -6.21
C ILE A 106 -4.70 17.03 -7.41
N VAL A 107 -5.44 16.79 -8.50
CA VAL A 107 -4.88 16.22 -9.75
C VAL A 107 -3.79 17.13 -10.35
N LYS A 108 -3.82 18.42 -10.01
CA LYS A 108 -2.82 19.43 -10.43
C LYS A 108 -1.69 19.59 -9.42
N GLY A 109 -1.53 18.65 -8.49
CA GLY A 109 -0.45 18.64 -7.49
C GLY A 109 -0.73 19.48 -6.24
N GLN A 110 -1.96 19.98 -6.03
CA GLN A 110 -2.30 20.67 -4.79
C GLN A 110 -2.48 19.66 -3.65
N ALA A 111 -2.07 20.06 -2.45
CA ALA A 111 -2.35 19.28 -1.25
C ALA A 111 -3.81 19.50 -0.79
N PHE A 112 -4.40 18.49 -0.17
CA PHE A 112 -5.73 18.59 0.43
C PHE A 112 -5.77 19.70 1.50
N LEU A 113 -4.75 19.74 2.37
CA LEU A 113 -4.53 20.79 3.37
C LEU A 113 -3.43 21.74 2.88
N THR A 114 -3.73 22.53 1.85
CA THR A 114 -2.78 23.43 1.17
C THR A 114 -2.04 24.36 2.13
N ALA A 115 -2.74 24.91 3.14
CA ALA A 115 -2.13 25.81 4.11
C ALA A 115 -1.05 25.14 4.97
N LEU A 116 -1.22 23.85 5.29
CA LEU A 116 -0.19 23.07 6.00
C LEU A 116 0.97 22.72 5.08
N ASP A 117 0.70 22.29 3.86
CA ASP A 117 1.73 21.97 2.87
C ASP A 117 2.69 23.14 2.62
N GLN A 118 2.15 24.36 2.54
CA GLN A 118 2.94 25.58 2.36
C GLN A 118 3.81 25.95 3.58
N GLN A 119 3.49 25.44 4.75
CA GLN A 119 4.28 25.68 5.97
C GLN A 119 5.42 24.68 6.13
N VAL A 120 5.40 23.56 5.41
CA VAL A 120 6.49 22.57 5.44
C VAL A 120 7.64 23.08 4.57
N GLY A 121 8.81 23.16 5.16
CA GLY A 121 10.05 23.48 4.43
C GLY A 121 10.55 22.26 3.65
N TRP A 122 9.85 21.87 2.58
CA TRP A 122 10.25 20.72 1.76
C TRP A 122 11.67 20.88 1.23
N ARG A 123 12.47 19.81 1.34
CA ARG A 123 13.79 19.71 0.72
C ARG A 123 13.65 19.14 -0.70
N TYR A 124 14.49 19.62 -1.58
CA TYR A 124 14.62 19.14 -2.96
C TYR A 124 15.98 18.52 -3.21
N ASP A 125 16.43 17.67 -2.27
CA ASP A 125 17.73 16.99 -2.31
C ASP A 125 17.65 15.76 -3.21
N THR A 126 18.25 15.86 -4.39
CA THR A 126 18.23 14.78 -5.39
C THR A 126 19.11 13.60 -4.99
N ALA A 127 20.13 13.77 -4.15
CA ALA A 127 21.01 12.70 -3.70
C ALA A 127 20.30 11.82 -2.67
N ASP A 128 19.69 12.44 -1.65
CA ASP A 128 18.89 11.73 -0.64
C ASP A 128 17.67 11.02 -1.29
N PHE A 129 17.03 11.68 -2.26
CA PHE A 129 15.95 11.08 -3.01
C PHE A 129 16.40 9.86 -3.82
N ALA A 130 17.54 9.97 -4.51
CA ALA A 130 18.09 8.84 -5.27
C ALA A 130 18.47 7.66 -4.36
N MET A 131 19.03 7.91 -3.18
CA MET A 131 19.32 6.86 -2.19
C MET A 131 18.04 6.18 -1.73
N TRP A 132 16.97 6.94 -1.47
CA TRP A 132 15.66 6.38 -1.12
C TRP A 132 15.09 5.53 -2.26
N CYS A 133 15.06 6.03 -3.48
CA CYS A 133 14.60 5.29 -4.66
C CYS A 133 15.34 3.96 -4.84
N GLN A 134 16.64 3.93 -4.57
CA GLN A 134 17.50 2.75 -4.75
C GLN A 134 17.48 1.77 -3.56
N GLY A 135 16.77 2.10 -2.46
CA GLY A 135 16.81 1.29 -1.23
C GLY A 135 18.21 1.24 -0.62
N ARG A 136 18.83 2.41 -0.42
CA ARG A 136 20.19 2.61 0.09
C ARG A 136 20.25 3.70 1.14
N THR A 137 19.18 3.87 1.92
CA THR A 137 19.08 4.89 2.97
C THR A 137 19.87 4.53 4.24
N GLY A 138 20.27 3.26 4.38
CA GLY A 138 20.85 2.73 5.61
C GLY A 138 19.81 2.32 6.66
N VAL A 139 18.51 2.41 6.35
CA VAL A 139 17.41 1.97 7.22
C VAL A 139 16.84 0.66 6.66
N PRO A 140 17.12 -0.50 7.30
CA PRO A 140 16.89 -1.81 6.68
C PRO A 140 15.47 -2.04 6.16
N LEU A 141 14.43 -1.70 6.93
CA LEU A 141 13.05 -1.93 6.49
C LEU A 141 12.67 -1.03 5.29
N VAL A 142 13.16 0.21 5.26
CA VAL A 142 12.94 1.14 4.14
C VAL A 142 13.65 0.62 2.89
N ASP A 143 14.91 0.22 3.04
CA ASP A 143 15.73 -0.25 1.92
C ASP A 143 15.18 -1.56 1.34
N ALA A 144 14.80 -2.52 2.20
CA ALA A 144 14.15 -3.75 1.78
C ALA A 144 12.84 -3.49 1.01
N ALA A 145 12.01 -2.57 1.51
CA ALA A 145 10.74 -2.23 0.88
C ALA A 145 10.93 -1.58 -0.50
N MET A 146 11.89 -0.67 -0.64
CA MET A 146 12.20 -0.02 -1.92
C MET A 146 12.82 -0.99 -2.93
N ARG A 147 13.69 -1.91 -2.49
CA ARG A 147 14.22 -2.96 -3.37
C ARG A 147 13.13 -3.93 -3.81
N CYS A 148 12.21 -4.30 -2.92
CA CYS A 148 11.03 -5.09 -3.29
C CYS A 148 10.20 -4.39 -4.38
N LEU A 149 9.90 -3.10 -4.20
CA LEU A 149 9.18 -2.32 -5.21
C LEU A 149 9.90 -2.33 -6.56
N ASN A 150 11.18 -2.03 -6.56
CA ASN A 150 11.97 -1.93 -7.80
C ASN A 150 12.09 -3.27 -8.54
N ALA A 151 12.12 -4.38 -7.81
CA ALA A 151 12.26 -5.71 -8.40
C ALA A 151 10.92 -6.29 -8.89
N THR A 152 9.82 -5.98 -8.19
CA THR A 152 8.53 -6.66 -8.42
C THR A 152 7.43 -5.73 -8.96
N GLY A 153 7.60 -4.42 -8.84
CA GLY A 153 6.53 -3.46 -9.10
C GLY A 153 5.42 -3.48 -8.05
N PHE A 154 5.62 -4.19 -6.93
CA PHE A 154 4.61 -4.31 -5.87
C PHE A 154 5.24 -4.00 -4.50
N MET A 155 4.44 -3.39 -3.63
CA MET A 155 4.84 -3.14 -2.25
C MET A 155 3.65 -3.38 -1.32
N HIS A 156 3.89 -4.11 -0.23
CA HIS A 156 2.91 -4.33 0.83
C HIS A 156 2.39 -3.00 1.41
N ASN A 157 1.07 -2.88 1.68
CA ASN A 157 0.45 -1.62 2.11
C ASN A 157 1.14 -1.00 3.34
N ARG A 158 1.47 -1.80 4.36
CA ARG A 158 2.18 -1.32 5.56
C ARG A 158 3.51 -0.64 5.20
N LEU A 159 4.25 -1.23 4.28
CA LEU A 159 5.55 -0.71 3.86
C LEU A 159 5.40 0.59 3.06
N ARG A 160 4.34 0.74 2.24
CA ARG A 160 4.06 2.01 1.54
C ARG A 160 3.96 3.17 2.52
N MET A 161 3.25 2.99 3.64
CA MET A 161 3.15 4.02 4.68
C MET A 161 4.49 4.32 5.35
N VAL A 162 5.27 3.28 5.66
CA VAL A 162 6.58 3.44 6.32
C VAL A 162 7.55 4.22 5.43
N VAL A 163 7.71 3.83 4.16
CA VAL A 163 8.67 4.47 3.26
C VAL A 163 8.22 5.88 2.84
N ALA A 164 6.90 6.11 2.73
CA ALA A 164 6.36 7.44 2.42
C ALA A 164 6.54 8.41 3.60
N MET A 165 6.28 7.96 4.84
CA MET A 165 6.56 8.77 6.01
C MET A 165 8.06 9.00 6.21
N TYR A 166 8.90 8.02 5.89
CA TYR A 166 10.35 8.21 5.96
C TYR A 166 10.82 9.29 4.98
N LEU A 167 10.37 9.26 3.73
CA LEU A 167 10.70 10.29 2.74
C LEU A 167 10.22 11.67 3.19
N SER A 168 8.94 11.79 3.54
CA SER A 168 8.30 13.09 3.79
C SER A 168 8.62 13.67 5.16
N LYS A 169 8.82 12.85 6.20
CA LYS A 169 8.98 13.32 7.58
C LYS A 169 10.40 13.20 8.13
N ASN A 170 11.16 12.16 7.73
CA ASN A 170 12.53 12.02 8.17
C ASN A 170 13.51 12.74 7.24
N LEU A 171 13.32 12.61 5.93
CA LEU A 171 14.14 13.29 4.94
C LEU A 171 13.61 14.69 4.57
N LEU A 172 12.36 15.02 4.91
CA LEU A 172 11.66 16.24 4.52
C LEU A 172 11.63 16.48 3.00
N ILE A 173 11.76 15.44 2.19
CA ILE A 173 11.66 15.54 0.73
C ILE A 173 10.19 15.67 0.34
N ASP A 174 9.92 16.53 -0.65
CA ASP A 174 8.57 16.79 -1.14
C ASP A 174 7.87 15.47 -1.52
N TRP A 175 6.74 15.23 -0.90
CA TRP A 175 5.94 14.01 -1.08
C TRP A 175 5.56 13.74 -2.53
N ARG A 176 5.44 14.78 -3.37
CA ARG A 176 5.11 14.67 -4.78
C ARG A 176 6.17 13.90 -5.57
N TRP A 177 7.43 13.99 -5.15
CA TRP A 177 8.51 13.20 -5.76
C TRP A 177 8.31 11.70 -5.51
N GLY A 178 7.96 11.34 -4.28
CA GLY A 178 7.68 9.95 -3.93
C GLY A 178 6.39 9.43 -4.57
N GLU A 179 5.35 10.26 -4.60
CA GLU A 179 4.09 9.94 -5.27
C GLU A 179 4.30 9.63 -6.75
N ALA A 180 5.02 10.48 -7.47
CA ALA A 180 5.35 10.28 -8.88
C ALA A 180 6.21 9.03 -9.10
N TYR A 181 7.19 8.78 -8.22
CA TYR A 181 8.01 7.57 -8.29
C TYR A 181 7.18 6.30 -8.12
N PHE A 182 6.25 6.29 -7.16
CA PHE A 182 5.35 5.16 -6.96
C PHE A 182 4.47 4.90 -8.17
N MET A 183 3.90 5.94 -8.78
CA MET A 183 3.10 5.78 -10.01
C MET A 183 3.90 5.19 -11.18
N GLN A 184 5.21 5.43 -11.23
CA GLN A 184 6.09 4.87 -12.26
C GLN A 184 6.47 3.41 -11.99
N GLN A 185 6.55 3.00 -10.72
CA GLN A 185 7.04 1.68 -10.33
C GLN A 185 5.93 0.66 -10.07
N LEU A 186 4.77 1.11 -9.56
CA LEU A 186 3.71 0.21 -9.09
C LEU A 186 2.92 -0.39 -10.26
N VAL A 187 2.82 -1.72 -10.31
CA VAL A 187 1.92 -2.45 -11.22
C VAL A 187 0.44 -2.27 -10.88
N ASP A 188 0.14 -1.87 -9.65
CA ASP A 188 -1.18 -1.55 -9.14
C ASP A 188 -1.39 -0.05 -8.93
N GLY A 189 -0.62 0.78 -9.64
CA GLY A 189 -0.70 2.23 -9.54
C GLY A 189 -2.11 2.73 -9.85
N ASP A 190 -2.76 3.32 -8.83
CA ASP A 190 -4.05 3.97 -8.90
C ASP A 190 -3.88 5.39 -8.36
N PHE A 191 -4.14 6.39 -9.20
CA PHE A 191 -3.82 7.78 -8.85
C PHE A 191 -4.51 8.22 -7.56
N ALA A 192 -5.80 7.94 -7.39
CA ALA A 192 -6.56 8.40 -6.25
C ALA A 192 -6.02 7.81 -4.94
N SER A 193 -5.81 6.49 -4.92
CA SER A 193 -5.29 5.78 -3.74
C SER A 193 -3.83 6.13 -3.45
N ASN A 194 -2.99 6.24 -4.49
CA ASN A 194 -1.58 6.60 -4.34
C ASN A 194 -1.44 8.03 -3.81
N ASN A 195 -2.07 9.00 -4.46
CA ASN A 195 -2.02 10.41 -4.06
C ASN A 195 -2.58 10.61 -2.64
N GLY A 196 -3.76 10.02 -2.34
CA GLY A 196 -4.35 10.09 -1.01
C GLY A 196 -3.46 9.47 0.07
N GLY A 197 -2.86 8.31 -0.19
CA GLY A 197 -1.92 7.64 0.72
C GLY A 197 -0.64 8.46 0.98
N TRP A 198 -0.10 9.12 -0.05
CA TRP A 198 1.06 10.00 0.08
C TRP A 198 0.75 11.25 0.90
N GLN A 199 -0.37 11.91 0.63
CA GLN A 199 -0.80 13.07 1.40
C GLN A 199 -1.12 12.72 2.86
N TRP A 200 -1.76 11.57 3.09
CA TRP A 200 -1.97 11.04 4.44
C TRP A 200 -0.64 10.81 5.17
N SER A 201 0.33 10.19 4.52
CA SER A 201 1.66 9.93 5.08
C SER A 201 2.42 11.22 5.39
N ALA A 202 2.26 12.26 4.59
CA ALA A 202 2.84 13.58 4.80
C ALA A 202 2.08 14.44 5.84
N SER A 203 0.94 13.97 6.36
CA SER A 203 0.04 14.70 7.28
C SER A 203 -0.57 15.99 6.70
N ILE A 204 -0.76 16.02 5.39
CA ILE A 204 -1.40 17.13 4.65
C ILE A 204 -2.64 16.68 3.88
N GLY A 205 -3.07 15.43 4.07
CA GLY A 205 -4.22 14.82 3.43
C GLY A 205 -5.48 14.83 4.29
N THR A 206 -6.31 13.80 4.10
CA THR A 206 -7.63 13.64 4.74
C THR A 206 -7.55 13.05 6.17
N ASP A 207 -6.37 12.95 6.77
CA ASP A 207 -6.23 12.42 8.12
C ASP A 207 -6.83 13.37 9.15
N ALA A 208 -7.82 12.88 9.91
CA ALA A 208 -8.46 13.63 10.98
C ALA A 208 -7.67 13.61 12.31
N GLN A 209 -6.47 13.02 12.34
CA GLN A 209 -5.65 12.94 13.55
C GLN A 209 -5.13 14.33 13.94
N PRO A 210 -5.32 14.76 15.21
CA PRO A 210 -4.92 16.10 15.64
C PRO A 210 -3.41 16.25 15.90
N TYR A 211 -2.62 15.22 15.70
CA TYR A 211 -1.18 15.21 15.99
C TYR A 211 -0.36 14.62 14.86
N PHE A 212 0.89 15.01 14.79
CA PHE A 212 1.85 14.54 13.81
C PHE A 212 2.22 13.07 14.04
N ARG A 213 1.82 12.20 13.15
CA ARG A 213 2.13 10.76 13.20
C ARG A 213 3.44 10.46 12.46
N VAL A 214 4.34 9.76 13.13
CA VAL A 214 5.56 9.22 12.52
C VAL A 214 5.61 7.71 12.77
N MET A 215 5.77 6.93 11.72
CA MET A 215 6.06 5.50 11.82
C MET A 215 7.57 5.32 11.90
N ASN A 216 8.07 4.92 13.07
CA ASN A 216 9.49 4.62 13.24
C ASN A 216 9.79 3.28 12.53
N PRO A 217 10.66 3.25 11.49
CA PRO A 217 10.93 2.04 10.72
C PRO A 217 11.47 0.87 11.56
N PHE A 218 12.24 1.15 12.61
CA PHE A 218 12.79 0.11 13.49
C PHE A 218 11.69 -0.54 14.34
N SER A 219 10.78 0.25 14.91
CA SER A 219 9.62 -0.28 15.65
C SER A 219 8.68 -1.04 14.71
N GLN A 220 8.50 -0.58 13.46
CA GLN A 220 7.70 -1.28 12.47
C GLN A 220 8.33 -2.62 12.07
N ALA A 221 9.65 -2.68 11.90
CA ALA A 221 10.37 -3.93 11.67
C ALA A 221 10.19 -4.91 12.83
N GLN A 222 10.37 -4.43 14.07
CA GLN A 222 10.21 -5.27 15.26
C GLN A 222 8.80 -5.84 15.40
N THR A 223 7.78 -5.06 15.04
CA THR A 223 6.37 -5.48 15.19
C THR A 223 5.90 -6.38 14.05
N HIS A 224 6.30 -6.11 12.81
CA HIS A 224 5.71 -6.73 11.62
C HIS A 224 6.67 -7.66 10.86
N ASP A 225 7.97 -7.65 11.17
CA ASP A 225 9.00 -8.53 10.62
C ASP A 225 10.03 -8.92 11.71
N SER A 226 9.53 -9.37 12.87
CA SER A 226 10.34 -9.62 14.07
C SER A 226 11.50 -10.59 13.88
N GLU A 227 11.37 -11.55 12.93
CA GLU A 227 12.42 -12.48 12.54
C GLU A 227 13.30 -11.94 11.40
N ALA A 228 13.03 -10.72 10.96
CA ALA A 228 13.69 -10.06 9.82
C ALA A 228 13.67 -10.89 8.52
N LYS A 229 12.61 -11.69 8.29
CA LYS A 229 12.47 -12.52 7.09
C LYS A 229 12.38 -11.69 5.83
N PHE A 230 11.53 -10.66 5.84
CA PHE A 230 11.38 -9.74 4.72
C PHE A 230 12.67 -8.95 4.49
N ILE A 231 13.25 -8.40 5.55
CA ILE A 231 14.50 -7.63 5.48
C ILE A 231 15.62 -8.49 4.89
N LYS A 232 15.86 -9.69 5.41
CA LYS A 232 16.95 -10.58 4.92
C LYS A 232 16.72 -11.05 3.49
N HIS A 233 15.48 -11.24 3.08
CA HIS A 233 15.16 -11.60 1.69
C HIS A 233 15.59 -10.51 0.70
N TRP A 234 15.29 -9.24 1.01
CA TRP A 234 15.58 -8.11 0.12
C TRP A 234 16.95 -7.45 0.35
N LEU A 235 17.57 -7.74 1.49
CA LEU A 235 18.92 -7.29 1.86
C LEU A 235 19.77 -8.51 2.24
N PRO A 236 20.14 -9.37 1.29
CA PRO A 236 20.89 -10.58 1.59
C PRO A 236 22.27 -10.30 2.22
N GLU A 237 22.79 -9.10 2.07
CA GLU A 237 24.00 -8.64 2.74
C GLU A 237 23.86 -8.52 4.26
N LEU A 238 22.64 -8.56 4.80
CA LEU A 238 22.35 -8.55 6.26
C LEU A 238 21.94 -9.93 6.81
N ALA A 239 21.98 -10.97 5.96
CA ALA A 239 21.53 -12.32 6.32
C ALA A 239 22.59 -13.10 7.11
#